data_fa7ca35e743ff8edc2ce6ff4c4f82a7b
#
_entry.id   fa7ca35e743ff8edc2ce6ff4c4f82a7b
#
_cell.length_a   1.000
_cell.length_b   1.000
_cell.length_c   1.000
_cell.angle_alpha   90.00
_cell.angle_beta   90.00
_cell.angle_gamma   90.00
#
_symmetry.space_group_name_H-M   'P 1'
#
loop_
_entity.id
_entity.type
_entity.pdbx_description
1 polymer ?
#
loop_
_entity_poly.entity_id
_entity_poly.type
_entity_poly.pdbx_seq_one_letter_code
_entity_poly.pdbx_strand_id
1 'polypeptide(L)'
;MQTLFRSFVLPLLLFLGLTPTFTGSASAREPVPQMGTVGLADLPREAHQTLALIKAGGPFPYEKDGTRFQNREKRLPIQPSGYYTEYTVRTPGEKTRGARRIVAGGDPRTSGEYYYTDDHYDSFRRIIESPTGAAR
;
A
#
# COMPACT_ATOMS: atom_id res chain seq x y z
N MET A 1 -1.77 28.66 90.16
CA MET A 1 -2.08 29.21 88.85
C MET A 1 -1.16 28.50 87.87
N GLN A 2 -1.71 27.56 87.17
CA GLN A 2 -0.93 26.75 86.27
C GLN A 2 -1.24 27.14 84.86
N THR A 3 -0.25 27.62 84.11
CA THR A 3 -0.31 27.90 82.68
C THR A 3 0.08 26.69 81.94
N LEU A 4 -0.90 26.07 81.28
CA LEU A 4 -0.74 24.96 80.36
C LEU A 4 -0.23 25.49 79.00
N PHE A 5 1.03 25.19 78.67
CA PHE A 5 1.57 25.35 77.33
C PHE A 5 1.10 24.15 76.46
N ARG A 6 0.17 24.43 75.58
CA ARG A 6 -0.19 23.52 74.53
C ARG A 6 0.76 23.69 73.35
N SER A 7 1.69 22.73 73.22
CA SER A 7 2.48 22.56 71.99
C SER A 7 1.59 22.15 70.84
N PHE A 8 1.41 23.04 69.85
CA PHE A 8 0.86 22.69 68.57
C PHE A 8 1.96 22.09 67.71
N VAL A 9 1.91 20.76 67.55
CA VAL A 9 2.72 20.07 66.56
C VAL A 9 1.99 20.15 65.25
N LEU A 10 2.54 20.89 64.30
CA LEU A 10 2.04 20.98 62.93
C LEU A 10 2.48 19.76 62.16
N PRO A 11 1.59 18.94 61.58
CA PRO A 11 2.02 17.86 60.71
C PRO A 11 2.44 18.40 59.34
N LEU A 12 3.68 18.16 59.00
CA LEU A 12 4.25 18.43 57.69
C LEU A 12 3.62 17.42 56.69
N LEU A 13 2.64 17.89 55.92
CA LEU A 13 2.08 17.11 54.81
C LEU A 13 3.09 17.08 53.68
N LEU A 14 3.77 15.93 53.54
CA LEU A 14 4.60 15.64 52.42
C LEU A 14 3.70 15.36 51.22
N PHE A 15 3.51 16.33 50.32
CA PHE A 15 2.90 16.14 49.04
C PHE A 15 3.85 15.35 48.15
N LEU A 16 3.63 14.03 48.09
CA LEU A 16 4.26 13.21 47.11
C LEU A 16 3.60 13.52 45.75
N GLY A 17 4.25 14.33 44.95
CA GLY A 17 3.79 14.65 43.61
C GLY A 17 3.82 13.40 42.74
N LEU A 18 2.64 12.83 42.52
CA LEU A 18 2.43 11.77 41.52
C LEU A 18 2.46 12.44 40.16
N THR A 19 3.62 12.41 39.49
CA THR A 19 3.70 12.82 38.10
C THR A 19 3.05 11.73 37.25
N PRO A 20 2.00 12.03 36.46
CA PRO A 20 1.49 11.08 35.52
C PRO A 20 2.52 10.90 34.40
N THR A 21 3.18 9.76 34.40
CA THR A 21 3.95 9.33 33.23
C THR A 21 2.97 9.03 32.12
N PHE A 22 2.83 9.94 31.18
CA PHE A 22 2.21 9.66 29.89
C PHE A 22 3.11 8.67 29.15
N THR A 23 2.85 7.39 29.31
CA THR A 23 3.32 6.41 28.34
C THR A 23 2.55 6.64 27.06
N GLY A 24 3.08 7.46 26.20
CA GLY A 24 2.64 7.55 24.83
C GLY A 24 2.81 6.17 24.21
N SER A 25 1.70 5.45 24.01
CA SER A 25 1.70 4.27 23.16
C SER A 25 2.14 4.73 21.78
N ALA A 26 3.40 4.47 21.44
CA ALA A 26 3.83 4.50 20.07
C ALA A 26 2.93 3.47 19.34
N SER A 27 1.97 3.95 18.57
CA SER A 27 1.19 3.11 17.67
C SER A 27 2.19 2.46 16.74
N ALA A 28 2.51 1.20 16.99
CA ALA A 28 3.28 0.41 16.07
C ALA A 28 2.49 0.42 14.76
N ARG A 29 2.99 1.14 13.75
CA ARG A 29 2.50 1.00 12.39
C ARG A 29 2.63 -0.47 12.07
N GLU A 30 1.46 -1.12 11.81
CA GLU A 30 1.46 -2.45 11.20
C GLU A 30 2.45 -2.42 10.03
N PRO A 31 3.40 -3.38 9.97
CA PRO A 31 4.31 -3.44 8.84
C PRO A 31 3.47 -3.54 7.58
N VAL A 32 3.47 -2.50 6.77
CA VAL A 32 2.91 -2.59 5.42
C VAL A 32 3.65 -3.76 4.76
N PRO A 33 2.96 -4.82 4.30
CA PRO A 33 3.64 -5.91 3.62
C PRO A 33 4.55 -5.28 2.57
N GLN A 34 5.86 -5.51 2.69
CA GLN A 34 6.79 -4.97 1.71
C GLN A 34 6.53 -5.69 0.41
N MET A 35 5.76 -5.03 -0.45
CA MET A 35 5.51 -5.51 -1.79
C MET A 35 6.83 -5.58 -2.54
N GLY A 36 7.12 -6.74 -3.12
CA GLY A 36 8.26 -6.90 -4.00
C GLY A 36 8.15 -6.02 -5.24
N THR A 37 9.26 -5.81 -5.90
CA THR A 37 9.34 -5.14 -7.19
C THR A 37 9.73 -6.12 -8.29
N VAL A 38 9.41 -5.80 -9.53
CA VAL A 38 9.85 -6.54 -10.71
C VAL A 38 10.20 -5.55 -11.80
N GLY A 39 11.35 -5.75 -12.44
CA GLY A 39 11.71 -4.95 -13.60
C GLY A 39 10.80 -5.27 -14.79
N LEU A 40 10.42 -4.28 -15.56
CA LEU A 40 9.62 -4.51 -16.77
C LEU A 40 10.29 -5.53 -17.71
N ALA A 41 11.62 -5.45 -17.83
CA ALA A 41 12.39 -6.38 -18.67
C ALA A 41 12.28 -7.85 -18.24
N ASP A 42 11.98 -8.10 -16.96
CA ASP A 42 11.86 -9.45 -16.38
C ASP A 42 10.44 -10.02 -16.49
N LEU A 43 9.49 -9.24 -16.97
CA LEU A 43 8.11 -9.66 -17.18
C LEU A 43 7.93 -10.38 -18.50
N PRO A 44 6.91 -11.26 -18.61
CA PRO A 44 6.56 -11.87 -19.89
C PRO A 44 6.28 -10.83 -20.98
N ARG A 45 6.54 -11.19 -22.22
CA ARG A 45 6.25 -10.35 -23.40
C ARG A 45 4.81 -9.82 -23.40
N GLU A 46 3.86 -10.66 -23.00
CA GLU A 46 2.44 -10.31 -22.95
C GLU A 46 2.16 -9.19 -21.93
N ALA A 47 2.94 -9.10 -20.86
CA ALA A 47 2.83 -7.99 -19.91
C ALA A 47 3.32 -6.66 -20.52
N HIS A 48 4.38 -6.71 -21.33
CA HIS A 48 4.83 -5.53 -22.09
C HIS A 48 3.76 -5.04 -23.06
N GLN A 49 3.11 -5.98 -23.77
CA GLN A 49 2.03 -5.65 -24.70
C GLN A 49 0.84 -5.00 -23.98
N THR A 50 0.43 -5.58 -22.84
CA THR A 50 -0.67 -5.03 -22.03
C THR A 50 -0.32 -3.65 -21.50
N LEU A 51 0.87 -3.45 -20.97
CA LEU A 51 1.30 -2.15 -20.46
C LEU A 51 1.31 -1.08 -21.56
N ALA A 52 1.75 -1.43 -22.76
CA ALA A 52 1.72 -0.54 -23.92
C ALA A 52 0.28 -0.13 -24.28
N LEU A 53 -0.67 -1.09 -24.24
CA LEU A 53 -2.09 -0.80 -24.47
C LEU A 53 -2.68 0.10 -23.38
N ILE A 54 -2.33 -0.12 -22.12
CA ILE A 54 -2.77 0.74 -21.02
C ILE A 54 -2.33 2.19 -21.27
N LYS A 55 -1.08 2.39 -21.62
CA LYS A 55 -0.52 3.73 -21.89
C LYS A 55 -1.14 4.38 -23.14
N ALA A 56 -1.51 3.58 -24.12
CA ALA A 56 -2.17 4.05 -25.34
C ALA A 56 -3.67 4.31 -25.13
N GLY A 57 -4.29 3.81 -24.07
CA GLY A 57 -5.72 3.94 -23.81
C GLY A 57 -6.58 2.90 -24.53
N GLY A 58 -6.01 1.79 -24.93
CA GLY A 58 -6.68 0.70 -25.66
C GLY A 58 -6.50 0.78 -27.18
N PRO A 59 -7.32 0.04 -27.96
CA PRO A 59 -8.41 -0.83 -27.51
C PRO A 59 -7.89 -2.08 -26.77
N PHE A 60 -8.72 -2.61 -25.86
CA PHE A 60 -8.37 -3.77 -25.07
C PHE A 60 -9.07 -5.03 -25.58
N PRO A 61 -8.38 -6.21 -25.53
CA PRO A 61 -8.94 -7.44 -26.07
C PRO A 61 -9.97 -8.13 -25.17
N TYR A 62 -10.03 -7.80 -23.89
CA TYR A 62 -10.95 -8.42 -22.94
C TYR A 62 -11.95 -7.41 -22.40
N GLU A 63 -13.19 -7.83 -22.25
CA GLU A 63 -14.28 -6.97 -21.76
C GLU A 63 -14.00 -6.42 -20.34
N LYS A 64 -13.30 -7.20 -19.51
CA LYS A 64 -12.95 -6.80 -18.15
C LYS A 64 -11.80 -5.79 -18.08
N ASP A 65 -11.06 -5.59 -19.16
CA ASP A 65 -9.95 -4.66 -19.16
C ASP A 65 -10.43 -3.23 -18.93
N GLY A 66 -9.73 -2.50 -18.07
CA GLY A 66 -10.09 -1.14 -17.70
C GLY A 66 -11.21 -1.04 -16.65
N THR A 67 -11.67 -2.16 -16.11
CA THR A 67 -12.65 -2.13 -15.02
C THR A 67 -11.99 -1.87 -13.66
N ARG A 68 -12.79 -1.41 -12.72
CA ARG A 68 -12.33 -1.09 -11.37
C ARG A 68 -11.83 -2.34 -10.64
N PHE A 69 -10.64 -2.23 -10.05
CA PHE A 69 -10.12 -3.19 -9.08
C PHE A 69 -10.33 -2.66 -7.67
N GLN A 70 -11.03 -3.42 -6.82
CA GLN A 70 -11.50 -2.92 -5.54
C GLN A 70 -10.49 -3.05 -4.39
N ASN A 71 -9.40 -3.79 -4.58
CA ASN A 71 -8.38 -4.02 -3.55
C ASN A 71 -8.97 -4.50 -2.20
N ARG A 72 -9.97 -5.39 -2.25
CA ARG A 72 -10.72 -5.82 -1.05
C ARG A 72 -9.82 -6.45 0.02
N GLU A 73 -8.78 -7.15 -0.42
CA GLU A 73 -7.85 -7.83 0.48
C GLU A 73 -6.67 -6.95 0.88
N LYS A 74 -6.69 -5.68 0.47
CA LYS A 74 -5.71 -4.67 0.84
C LYS A 74 -4.26 -5.08 0.53
N ARG A 75 -4.06 -5.77 -0.56
CA ARG A 75 -2.72 -6.19 -1.02
C ARG A 75 -1.95 -5.06 -1.68
N LEU A 76 -2.65 -4.09 -2.26
CA LEU A 76 -2.11 -2.84 -2.76
C LEU A 76 -2.28 -1.72 -1.71
N PRO A 77 -1.53 -0.62 -1.81
CA PRO A 77 -1.72 0.53 -0.94
C PRO A 77 -3.19 0.97 -0.90
N ILE A 78 -3.67 1.34 0.29
CA ILE A 78 -5.07 1.74 0.47
C ILE A 78 -5.29 3.07 -0.21
N GLN A 79 -6.27 3.10 -1.12
CA GLN A 79 -6.65 4.27 -1.89
C GLN A 79 -8.18 4.36 -1.98
N PRO A 80 -8.75 5.53 -2.32
CA PRO A 80 -10.19 5.68 -2.53
C PRO A 80 -10.72 4.72 -3.60
N SER A 81 -11.99 4.38 -3.49
CA SER A 81 -12.70 3.56 -4.50
C SER A 81 -12.56 4.17 -5.89
N GLY A 82 -12.23 3.34 -6.87
CA GLY A 82 -12.01 3.77 -8.25
C GLY A 82 -10.58 4.18 -8.58
N TYR A 83 -9.68 4.17 -7.60
CA TYR A 83 -8.28 4.50 -7.84
C TYR A 83 -7.56 3.47 -8.71
N TYR A 84 -7.88 2.19 -8.56
CA TYR A 84 -7.26 1.10 -9.29
C TYR A 84 -8.15 0.59 -10.43
N THR A 85 -7.50 0.25 -11.55
CA THR A 85 -8.11 -0.42 -12.71
C THR A 85 -7.31 -1.66 -13.08
N GLU A 86 -8.01 -2.71 -13.52
CA GLU A 86 -7.39 -3.99 -13.86
C GLU A 86 -7.33 -4.23 -15.36
N TYR A 87 -6.31 -4.96 -15.79
CA TYR A 87 -6.08 -5.35 -17.17
C TYR A 87 -5.57 -6.77 -17.25
N THR A 88 -6.00 -7.49 -18.27
CA THR A 88 -5.58 -8.88 -18.50
C THR A 88 -4.21 -8.91 -19.19
N VAL A 89 -3.31 -9.70 -18.62
CA VAL A 89 -2.09 -10.12 -19.30
C VAL A 89 -2.34 -11.51 -19.85
N ARG A 90 -2.32 -11.65 -21.17
CA ARG A 90 -2.60 -12.91 -21.83
C ARG A 90 -1.64 -14.00 -21.36
N THR A 91 -2.17 -15.19 -21.11
CA THR A 91 -1.39 -16.41 -20.89
C THR A 91 -1.46 -17.26 -22.18
N PRO A 92 -0.36 -17.40 -22.93
CA PRO A 92 -0.36 -18.23 -24.12
C PRO A 92 -0.82 -19.66 -23.84
N GLY A 93 -1.68 -20.20 -24.69
CA GLY A 93 -2.23 -21.54 -24.54
C GLY A 93 -3.45 -21.66 -23.62
N GLU A 94 -3.76 -20.64 -22.83
CA GLU A 94 -4.98 -20.60 -22.02
C GLU A 94 -6.18 -20.20 -22.87
N LYS A 95 -7.28 -20.96 -22.74
CA LYS A 95 -8.56 -20.65 -23.40
C LYS A 95 -9.34 -19.58 -22.63
N THR A 96 -9.05 -19.42 -21.36
CA THR A 96 -9.65 -18.40 -20.47
C THR A 96 -8.74 -17.17 -20.40
N ARG A 97 -9.15 -16.18 -19.60
CA ARG A 97 -8.30 -15.01 -19.31
C ARG A 97 -6.98 -15.37 -18.60
N GLY A 98 -6.90 -16.59 -18.01
CA GLY A 98 -5.78 -16.97 -17.15
C GLY A 98 -5.70 -16.14 -15.87
N ALA A 99 -4.59 -16.25 -15.14
CA ALA A 99 -4.41 -15.63 -13.82
C ALA A 99 -3.59 -14.34 -13.83
N ARG A 100 -3.00 -13.96 -14.96
CA ARG A 100 -2.08 -12.82 -15.05
C ARG A 100 -2.85 -11.51 -15.23
N ARG A 101 -2.47 -10.47 -14.47
CA ARG A 101 -3.07 -9.13 -14.54
C ARG A 101 -2.01 -8.05 -14.37
N ILE A 102 -2.32 -6.87 -14.90
CA ILE A 102 -1.72 -5.61 -14.46
C ILE A 102 -2.83 -4.79 -13.82
N VAL A 103 -2.55 -4.22 -12.66
CA VAL A 103 -3.40 -3.24 -11.99
C VAL A 103 -2.70 -1.89 -12.06
N ALA A 104 -3.39 -0.88 -12.55
CA ALA A 104 -2.89 0.49 -12.63
C ALA A 104 -3.52 1.34 -11.52
N GLY A 105 -2.71 2.16 -10.86
CA GLY A 105 -3.17 3.16 -9.92
C GLY A 105 -3.27 4.54 -10.58
N GLY A 106 -4.21 5.35 -10.12
CA GLY A 106 -4.41 6.70 -10.64
C GLY A 106 -4.87 6.73 -12.10
N ASP A 107 -4.38 7.68 -12.87
CA ASP A 107 -4.60 7.70 -14.32
C ASP A 107 -3.78 6.58 -14.98
N PRO A 108 -4.42 5.57 -15.56
CA PRO A 108 -3.71 4.41 -16.10
C PRO A 108 -2.70 4.75 -17.19
N ARG A 109 -2.94 5.83 -17.92
CA ARG A 109 -2.10 6.22 -19.07
C ARG A 109 -0.82 6.92 -18.64
N THR A 110 -0.82 7.59 -17.50
CA THR A 110 0.23 8.56 -17.15
C THR A 110 0.80 8.41 -15.76
N SER A 111 0.15 7.65 -14.85
CA SER A 111 0.56 7.60 -13.44
C SER A 111 1.93 6.97 -13.21
N GLY A 112 2.34 6.05 -14.06
CA GLY A 112 3.56 5.26 -13.84
C GLY A 112 3.44 4.26 -12.68
N GLU A 113 2.22 4.06 -12.14
CA GLU A 113 1.95 3.19 -11.01
C GLU A 113 1.27 1.91 -11.49
N TYR A 114 2.07 0.84 -11.64
CA TYR A 114 1.60 -0.43 -12.16
C TYR A 114 2.05 -1.59 -11.28
N TYR A 115 1.17 -2.56 -11.10
CA TYR A 115 1.39 -3.75 -10.30
C TYR A 115 1.10 -4.98 -11.14
N TYR A 116 1.97 -5.97 -11.07
CA TYR A 116 1.81 -7.23 -11.77
C TYR A 116 1.44 -8.36 -10.82
N THR A 117 0.51 -9.21 -11.24
CA THR A 117 0.18 -10.46 -10.57
C THR A 117 0.13 -11.59 -11.58
N ASP A 118 0.62 -12.77 -11.20
CA ASP A 118 0.53 -14.00 -11.97
C ASP A 118 -0.24 -15.13 -11.26
N ASP A 119 -0.79 -14.83 -10.10
CA ASP A 119 -1.51 -15.76 -9.23
C ASP A 119 -2.95 -15.30 -8.90
N HIS A 120 -3.59 -14.61 -9.84
CA HIS A 120 -4.96 -14.12 -9.71
C HIS A 120 -5.19 -13.29 -8.45
N TYR A 121 -4.40 -12.23 -8.28
CA TYR A 121 -4.45 -11.22 -7.21
C TYR A 121 -4.00 -11.69 -5.81
N ASP A 122 -3.47 -12.89 -5.66
CA ASP A 122 -2.97 -13.35 -4.37
C ASP A 122 -1.70 -12.62 -3.93
N SER A 123 -0.87 -12.27 -4.90
CA SER A 123 0.31 -11.43 -4.66
C SER A 123 0.51 -10.42 -5.80
N PHE A 124 1.22 -9.35 -5.47
CA PHE A 124 1.56 -8.29 -6.43
C PHE A 124 3.04 -7.92 -6.31
N ARG A 125 3.60 -7.49 -7.44
CA ARG A 125 4.91 -6.85 -7.50
C ARG A 125 4.78 -5.51 -8.21
N ARG A 126 5.39 -4.48 -7.66
CA ARG A 126 5.44 -3.17 -8.32
C ARG A 126 6.30 -3.27 -9.57
N ILE A 127 5.77 -2.86 -10.72
CA ILE A 127 6.54 -2.81 -11.95
C ILE A 127 7.48 -1.60 -11.91
N ILE A 128 8.75 -1.86 -12.08
CA ILE A 128 9.76 -0.83 -12.25
C ILE A 128 10.10 -0.75 -13.73
N GLU A 129 9.67 0.32 -14.35
CA GLU A 129 10.13 0.66 -15.68
C GLU A 129 11.55 1.20 -15.55
N SER A 130 12.47 0.67 -16.33
CA SER A 130 13.84 1.17 -16.31
C SER A 130 13.84 2.70 -16.42
N PRO A 131 14.64 3.42 -15.64
CA PRO A 131 14.76 4.84 -15.81
C PRO A 131 15.16 5.10 -17.26
N THR A 132 14.26 5.71 -18.01
CA THR A 132 14.54 6.17 -19.36
C THR A 132 15.72 7.12 -19.28
N GLY A 133 16.90 6.64 -19.71
CA GLY A 133 18.02 7.50 -20.00
C GLY A 133 18.64 8.15 -18.76
N ALA A 134 19.52 7.44 -18.07
CA ALA A 134 20.75 8.13 -17.73
C ALA A 134 21.42 8.48 -19.08
N ALA A 135 21.09 9.62 -19.61
CA ALA A 135 21.85 10.20 -20.70
C ALA A 135 23.30 10.29 -20.24
N ARG A 136 24.16 9.61 -20.93
CA ARG A 136 25.60 9.80 -20.80
C ARG A 136 25.98 11.16 -21.32
#